data_b122361b673e5d67d967a65c018b6946
#
_entry.id   b122361b673e5d67d967a65c018b6946
#
_cell.length_a   1.000
_cell.length_b   1.000
_cell.length_c   1.000
_cell.angle_alpha   90.00
_cell.angle_beta   90.00
_cell.angle_gamma   90.00
#
_symmetry.space_group_name_H-M   'P 1'
#
loop_
_entity.id
_entity.type
_entity.pdbx_description
1 polymer ?
#
loop_
_entity_poly.entity_id
_entity_poly.type
_entity_poly.pdbx_seq_one_letter_code
_entity_poly.pdbx_strand_id
1 'polypeptide(L)'
;MGGATILNGSNVTATGSKTAEKVFGENAKKDSPQKLAEDVSNESLHTNDENLTQMMTENIGDAIDFISEFADLNYGKAQTQTPEHSIDRQIELPSSSSYELVKKLAEAFTKKGGQIFLDARVEHILQDKEGKVTGVVAEGRKRTLTVHENAIILSTGGYGANLDMRGKESQGLNYYGPQTSTGDAFQFLAPLELQTKNIGWYKVYPHGVEVEPGIAKLTTYASKKATDMGAIYVNKEGHRIVDESNVYAKLRNAVLEQTDKMAFLLMDQRTWEEFYHLLVLHDFTEEEIQHYFANDGKKSPIFVHGSLKEVAQKAGIDAEQLQKTLNSYEKFAAQGKDEEFDRDPQFLHNYEGDEFYVVEQKDRFATTLGGFVTGADLNLRTKNGERVSNIWGAGEVIGGANGHDSMPSMMNTWSISSGYVAANNALLQLK
;
A
#
# COMPACT_ATOMS: atom_id res chain seq x y z
N MET A 1 14.44 -8.81 10.51
CA MET A 1 13.01 -9.05 10.25
C MET A 1 12.47 -7.84 9.53
N GLY A 2 11.54 -8.01 8.64
CA GLY A 2 11.07 -6.92 7.78
C GLY A 2 9.88 -7.35 6.93
N GLY A 3 9.96 -7.10 5.62
CA GLY A 3 8.91 -7.30 4.64
C GLY A 3 8.06 -6.04 4.43
N ALA A 4 6.96 -6.16 3.68
CA ALA A 4 6.11 -5.02 3.35
C ALA A 4 5.49 -4.32 4.58
N THR A 5 5.21 -5.06 5.63
CA THR A 5 4.57 -4.52 6.84
C THR A 5 5.37 -3.39 7.47
N ILE A 6 6.69 -3.49 7.57
CA ILE A 6 7.50 -2.44 8.25
C ILE A 6 7.60 -1.13 7.48
N LEU A 7 7.22 -1.12 6.21
CA LEU A 7 7.30 0.06 5.33
C LEU A 7 6.03 0.94 5.39
N ASN A 8 5.05 0.57 6.19
CA ASN A 8 3.81 1.32 6.31
C ASN A 8 3.59 1.84 7.73
N GLY A 9 2.61 2.73 7.88
CA GLY A 9 2.06 3.09 9.17
C GLY A 9 1.40 1.88 9.85
N SER A 10 1.16 1.96 11.14
CA SER A 10 0.55 0.87 11.91
C SER A 10 -0.97 0.78 11.79
N ASN A 11 -1.55 1.49 10.82
CA ASN A 11 -3.00 1.61 10.66
C ASN A 11 -3.66 0.28 10.36
N VAL A 12 -4.76 0.02 11.06
CA VAL A 12 -5.60 -1.17 10.90
C VAL A 12 -7.05 -0.83 11.19
N THR A 13 -8.00 -1.51 10.58
CA THR A 13 -9.39 -1.43 11.04
C THR A 13 -9.55 -2.24 12.33
N ALA A 14 -10.38 -1.75 13.23
CA ALA A 14 -10.59 -2.40 14.53
C ALA A 14 -12.06 -2.80 14.76
N THR A 15 -12.81 -2.97 13.68
CA THR A 15 -14.22 -3.33 13.68
C THR A 15 -14.51 -4.51 14.60
N GLY A 16 -15.43 -4.32 15.57
CA GLY A 16 -15.85 -5.38 16.49
C GLY A 16 -14.88 -5.70 17.63
N SER A 17 -13.77 -4.95 17.80
CA SER A 17 -12.79 -5.18 18.87
C SER A 17 -13.09 -4.39 20.14
N LYS A 18 -12.64 -4.91 21.28
CA LYS A 18 -12.56 -4.16 22.55
C LYS A 18 -11.61 -2.96 22.46
N THR A 19 -10.62 -3.07 21.58
CA THR A 19 -9.68 -1.99 21.29
C THR A 19 -10.38 -0.82 20.62
N ALA A 20 -11.27 -1.09 19.63
CA ALA A 20 -12.11 -0.05 19.02
C ALA A 20 -13.03 0.64 20.03
N GLU A 21 -13.63 -0.12 20.95
CA GLU A 21 -14.50 0.44 22.01
C GLU A 21 -13.73 1.42 22.91
N LYS A 22 -12.46 1.14 23.22
CA LYS A 22 -11.61 2.04 24.02
C LYS A 22 -11.29 3.34 23.28
N VAL A 23 -11.09 3.27 21.95
CA VAL A 23 -10.67 4.42 21.11
C VAL A 23 -11.86 5.28 20.68
N PHE A 24 -12.95 4.66 20.23
CA PHE A 24 -14.12 5.36 19.65
C PHE A 24 -15.32 5.45 20.61
N GLY A 25 -15.30 4.76 21.76
CA GLY A 25 -16.41 4.75 22.71
C GLY A 25 -17.71 4.25 22.07
N GLU A 26 -18.81 4.95 22.30
CA GLU A 26 -20.13 4.59 21.73
C GLU A 26 -20.17 4.60 20.19
N ASN A 27 -19.26 5.32 19.54
CA ASN A 27 -19.19 5.33 18.08
C ASN A 27 -18.72 3.98 17.51
N ALA A 28 -17.95 3.19 18.24
CA ALA A 28 -17.56 1.85 17.83
C ALA A 28 -18.77 0.95 17.58
N LYS A 29 -19.89 1.15 18.30
CA LYS A 29 -21.12 0.37 18.15
C LYS A 29 -21.90 0.68 16.87
N LYS A 30 -21.53 1.74 16.15
CA LYS A 30 -22.14 2.09 14.86
C LYS A 30 -21.51 1.31 13.71
N ASP A 31 -20.34 0.72 13.93
CA ASP A 31 -19.64 -0.11 12.98
C ASP A 31 -20.04 -1.59 13.10
N SER A 32 -19.82 -2.34 12.03
CA SER A 32 -20.05 -3.79 12.02
C SER A 32 -19.21 -4.46 10.92
N PRO A 33 -18.96 -5.79 11.04
CA PRO A 33 -18.34 -6.57 9.98
C PRO A 33 -19.02 -6.40 8.61
N GLN A 34 -20.35 -6.32 8.59
CA GLN A 34 -21.14 -6.13 7.38
C GLN A 34 -20.87 -4.78 6.72
N LYS A 35 -20.84 -3.68 7.50
CA LYS A 35 -20.50 -2.35 6.97
C LYS A 35 -19.09 -2.30 6.42
N LEU A 36 -18.14 -2.92 7.10
CA LEU A 36 -16.77 -3.01 6.60
C LEU A 36 -16.70 -3.81 5.30
N ALA A 37 -17.45 -4.93 5.20
CA ALA A 37 -17.51 -5.73 3.98
C ALA A 37 -18.16 -4.97 2.81
N GLU A 38 -19.20 -4.18 3.08
CA GLU A 38 -19.84 -3.30 2.08
C GLU A 38 -18.86 -2.25 1.56
N ASP A 39 -18.09 -1.58 2.44
CA ASP A 39 -17.09 -0.60 2.04
C ASP A 39 -15.99 -1.25 1.18
N VAL A 40 -15.47 -2.42 1.57
CA VAL A 40 -14.49 -3.19 0.77
C VAL A 40 -15.06 -3.54 -0.60
N SER A 41 -16.32 -3.99 -0.66
CA SER A 41 -16.95 -4.39 -1.93
C SER A 41 -17.14 -3.18 -2.85
N ASN A 42 -17.57 -2.05 -2.31
CA ASN A 42 -17.75 -0.82 -3.07
C ASN A 42 -16.43 -0.29 -3.63
N GLU A 43 -15.37 -0.20 -2.79
CA GLU A 43 -14.07 0.29 -3.22
C GLU A 43 -13.40 -0.63 -4.24
N SER A 44 -13.56 -1.94 -4.09
CA SER A 44 -13.05 -2.93 -5.05
C SER A 44 -13.89 -3.04 -6.32
N LEU A 45 -14.95 -2.26 -6.48
CA LEU A 45 -15.91 -2.36 -7.58
C LEU A 45 -16.52 -3.77 -7.70
N HIS A 46 -16.83 -4.39 -6.56
CA HIS A 46 -17.40 -5.75 -6.45
C HIS A 46 -16.54 -6.85 -7.09
N THR A 47 -15.21 -6.67 -7.12
CA THR A 47 -14.27 -7.68 -7.63
C THR A 47 -13.60 -8.50 -6.53
N ASN A 48 -13.88 -8.19 -5.26
CA ASN A 48 -13.39 -8.94 -4.10
C ASN A 48 -14.01 -10.34 -4.01
N ASP A 49 -13.31 -11.24 -3.35
CA ASP A 49 -13.85 -12.55 -2.98
C ASP A 49 -14.70 -12.40 -1.71
N GLU A 50 -16.01 -12.49 -1.87
CA GLU A 50 -16.98 -12.26 -0.78
C GLU A 50 -16.71 -13.14 0.44
N ASN A 51 -16.34 -14.41 0.25
CA ASN A 51 -16.07 -15.32 1.37
C ASN A 51 -14.81 -14.91 2.14
N LEU A 52 -13.75 -14.48 1.45
CA LEU A 52 -12.53 -14.00 2.08
C LEU A 52 -12.75 -12.63 2.74
N THR A 53 -13.52 -11.75 2.12
CA THR A 53 -13.89 -10.45 2.70
C THR A 53 -14.70 -10.64 3.97
N GLN A 54 -15.72 -11.48 3.93
CA GLN A 54 -16.54 -11.79 5.11
C GLN A 54 -15.69 -12.39 6.23
N MET A 55 -14.87 -13.38 5.93
CA MET A 55 -13.95 -13.98 6.91
C MET A 55 -13.03 -12.92 7.54
N MET A 56 -12.44 -12.04 6.74
CA MET A 56 -11.58 -10.95 7.21
C MET A 56 -12.32 -10.01 8.16
N THR A 57 -13.50 -9.55 7.76
CA THR A 57 -14.26 -8.54 8.52
C THR A 57 -14.88 -9.08 9.79
N GLU A 58 -15.25 -10.36 9.82
CA GLU A 58 -15.78 -11.02 11.02
C GLU A 58 -14.71 -11.35 12.05
N ASN A 59 -13.43 -11.47 11.64
CA ASN A 59 -12.36 -11.92 12.53
C ASN A 59 -11.37 -10.82 12.93
N ILE A 60 -11.42 -9.64 12.32
CA ILE A 60 -10.42 -8.59 12.61
C ILE A 60 -10.50 -8.10 14.05
N GLY A 61 -11.69 -8.03 14.65
CA GLY A 61 -11.87 -7.60 16.02
C GLY A 61 -11.12 -8.50 17.00
N ASP A 62 -11.38 -9.80 16.94
CA ASP A 62 -10.72 -10.80 17.77
C ASP A 62 -9.21 -10.87 17.50
N ALA A 63 -8.81 -10.75 16.24
CA ALA A 63 -7.41 -10.77 15.85
C ALA A 63 -6.62 -9.58 16.43
N ILE A 64 -7.17 -8.37 16.38
CA ILE A 64 -6.56 -7.16 16.97
C ILE A 64 -6.48 -7.28 18.49
N ASP A 65 -7.55 -7.73 19.16
CA ASP A 65 -7.54 -7.92 20.59
C ASP A 65 -6.50 -8.97 21.01
N PHE A 66 -6.41 -10.08 20.27
CA PHE A 66 -5.41 -11.12 20.50
C PHE A 66 -3.97 -10.60 20.37
N ILE A 67 -3.61 -9.93 19.26
CA ILE A 67 -2.22 -9.43 19.09
C ILE A 67 -1.88 -8.31 20.05
N SER A 68 -2.86 -7.49 20.42
CA SER A 68 -2.69 -6.43 21.41
C SER A 68 -2.35 -6.99 22.79
N GLU A 69 -3.05 -8.05 23.22
CA GLU A 69 -2.76 -8.75 24.48
C GLU A 69 -1.45 -9.54 24.39
N PHE A 70 -1.25 -10.29 23.30
CA PHE A 70 -0.09 -11.17 23.11
C PHE A 70 1.25 -10.42 23.13
N ALA A 71 1.31 -9.25 22.48
CA ALA A 71 2.53 -8.47 22.29
C ALA A 71 2.55 -7.13 23.04
N ASP A 72 1.62 -6.91 23.96
CA ASP A 72 1.49 -5.65 24.69
C ASP A 72 1.49 -4.42 23.76
N LEU A 73 0.62 -4.47 22.74
CA LEU A 73 0.45 -3.40 21.77
C LEU A 73 -0.64 -2.44 22.25
N ASN A 74 -0.31 -1.16 22.29
CA ASN A 74 -1.25 -0.12 22.68
C ASN A 74 -1.78 0.63 21.45
N TYR A 75 -2.73 0.05 20.74
CA TYR A 75 -3.48 0.75 19.71
C TYR A 75 -4.39 1.78 20.37
N GLY A 76 -4.01 3.05 20.36
CA GLY A 76 -4.71 4.10 21.10
C GLY A 76 -5.00 5.38 20.32
N LYS A 77 -4.52 5.47 19.08
CA LYS A 77 -4.71 6.64 18.25
C LYS A 77 -5.75 6.35 17.16
N ALA A 78 -6.83 7.14 17.11
CA ALA A 78 -7.83 7.08 16.07
C ALA A 78 -7.32 7.77 14.80
N GLN A 79 -7.64 7.19 13.63
CA GLN A 79 -7.63 7.90 12.37
C GLN A 79 -9.08 8.16 11.95
N THR A 80 -9.37 9.40 11.60
CA THR A 80 -10.71 9.88 11.27
C THR A 80 -10.74 10.48 9.88
N GLN A 81 -11.94 10.57 9.31
CA GLN A 81 -12.19 11.21 8.01
C GLN A 81 -11.41 10.61 6.85
N THR A 82 -11.28 9.28 6.82
CA THR A 82 -10.72 8.57 5.67
C THR A 82 -11.83 8.39 4.63
N PRO A 83 -11.74 8.99 3.45
CA PRO A 83 -12.86 9.10 2.50
C PRO A 83 -13.46 7.78 2.05
N GLU A 84 -12.65 6.72 1.96
CA GLU A 84 -13.09 5.40 1.48
C GLU A 84 -13.80 4.57 2.56
N HIS A 85 -13.81 5.03 3.81
CA HIS A 85 -14.52 4.39 4.91
C HIS A 85 -15.82 5.11 5.23
N SER A 86 -16.94 4.39 5.24
CA SER A 86 -18.25 4.95 5.59
C SER A 86 -18.37 5.37 7.06
N ILE A 87 -17.44 4.94 7.90
CA ILE A 87 -17.36 5.25 9.33
C ILE A 87 -15.92 5.23 9.82
N ASP A 88 -15.60 6.05 10.82
CA ASP A 88 -14.28 6.03 11.49
C ASP A 88 -14.08 4.73 12.27
N ARG A 89 -13.15 3.89 11.81
CA ARG A 89 -12.86 2.57 12.40
C ARG A 89 -11.39 2.23 12.45
N GLN A 90 -10.55 3.14 11.99
CA GLN A 90 -9.11 2.91 11.89
C GLN A 90 -8.41 3.34 13.16
N ILE A 91 -7.53 2.48 13.63
CA ILE A 91 -6.65 2.75 14.76
C ILE A 91 -5.20 2.58 14.35
N GLU A 92 -4.31 3.23 15.09
CA GLU A 92 -2.88 3.06 14.92
C GLU A 92 -2.14 3.06 16.26
N LEU A 93 -0.89 2.56 16.24
CA LEU A 93 0.02 2.68 17.36
C LEU A 93 0.45 4.16 17.54
N PRO A 94 0.74 4.62 18.76
CA PRO A 94 1.22 5.99 18.99
C PRO A 94 2.45 6.37 18.18
N SER A 95 3.32 5.41 17.89
CA SER A 95 4.50 5.60 17.03
C SER A 95 4.18 5.77 15.54
N SER A 96 2.95 5.48 15.12
CA SER A 96 2.54 5.41 13.71
C SER A 96 3.45 4.52 12.85
N SER A 97 4.05 3.48 13.44
CA SER A 97 5.04 2.62 12.80
C SER A 97 4.75 1.13 12.96
N SER A 98 4.57 0.45 11.84
CA SER A 98 4.46 -1.01 11.82
C SER A 98 5.78 -1.73 12.14
N TYR A 99 6.90 -1.03 12.16
CA TYR A 99 8.15 -1.59 12.71
C TYR A 99 8.00 -1.96 14.19
N GLU A 100 7.33 -1.10 14.99
CA GLU A 100 7.01 -1.41 16.40
C GLU A 100 6.14 -2.67 16.50
N LEU A 101 5.10 -2.78 15.67
CA LEU A 101 4.23 -3.97 15.61
C LEU A 101 5.05 -5.25 15.39
N VAL A 102 5.85 -5.29 14.33
CA VAL A 102 6.64 -6.47 13.98
C VAL A 102 7.67 -6.80 15.06
N LYS A 103 8.34 -5.79 15.63
CA LYS A 103 9.31 -5.96 16.71
C LYS A 103 8.68 -6.57 17.95
N LYS A 104 7.60 -5.99 18.46
CA LYS A 104 6.90 -6.49 19.65
C LYS A 104 6.33 -7.89 19.48
N LEU A 105 5.73 -8.19 18.31
CA LEU A 105 5.26 -9.54 18.00
C LEU A 105 6.40 -10.55 18.01
N ALA A 106 7.55 -10.23 17.41
CA ALA A 106 8.70 -11.13 17.39
C ALA A 106 9.30 -11.35 18.78
N GLU A 107 9.39 -10.30 19.62
CA GLU A 107 9.83 -10.41 21.01
C GLU A 107 8.88 -11.29 21.83
N ALA A 108 7.57 -11.08 21.72
CA ALA A 108 6.57 -11.89 22.41
C ALA A 108 6.59 -13.35 21.96
N PHE A 109 6.71 -13.61 20.65
CA PHE A 109 6.83 -14.94 20.08
C PHE A 109 8.06 -15.68 20.62
N THR A 110 9.22 -15.04 20.60
CA THR A 110 10.47 -15.64 21.11
C THR A 110 10.40 -15.87 22.62
N LYS A 111 9.82 -14.95 23.38
CA LYS A 111 9.62 -15.10 24.84
C LYS A 111 8.75 -16.31 25.18
N LYS A 112 7.83 -16.67 24.29
CA LYS A 112 6.98 -17.89 24.45
C LYS A 112 7.60 -19.15 23.88
N GLY A 113 8.88 -19.14 23.50
CA GLY A 113 9.63 -20.30 23.01
C GLY A 113 9.60 -20.48 21.48
N GLY A 114 9.01 -19.55 20.75
CA GLY A 114 9.06 -19.55 19.29
C GLY A 114 10.48 -19.31 18.79
N GLN A 115 10.82 -19.92 17.65
CA GLN A 115 12.12 -19.79 17.03
C GLN A 115 12.02 -19.01 15.72
N ILE A 116 12.94 -18.07 15.50
CA ILE A 116 13.04 -17.27 14.28
C ILE A 116 14.39 -17.56 13.63
N PHE A 117 14.36 -18.04 12.41
CA PHE A 117 15.55 -18.29 11.61
C PHE A 117 15.68 -17.19 10.54
N LEU A 118 16.72 -16.38 10.67
CA LEU A 118 17.09 -15.38 9.68
C LEU A 118 18.11 -15.94 8.70
N ASP A 119 18.27 -15.32 7.52
CA ASP A 119 19.12 -15.81 6.43
C ASP A 119 18.81 -17.28 6.09
N ALA A 120 17.53 -17.63 6.01
CA ALA A 120 17.04 -18.97 5.72
C ALA A 120 15.95 -18.91 4.66
N ARG A 121 16.34 -18.88 3.39
CA ARG A 121 15.41 -18.83 2.25
C ARG A 121 14.87 -20.23 1.97
N VAL A 122 13.55 -20.38 1.95
CA VAL A 122 12.93 -21.65 1.57
C VAL A 122 13.07 -21.84 0.06
N GLU A 123 13.65 -22.96 -0.35
CA GLU A 123 13.87 -23.32 -1.74
C GLU A 123 13.01 -24.50 -2.19
N HIS A 124 12.67 -25.42 -1.26
CA HIS A 124 11.94 -26.64 -1.59
C HIS A 124 10.97 -27.03 -0.49
N ILE A 125 9.88 -27.70 -0.88
CA ILE A 125 9.02 -28.46 0.04
C ILE A 125 9.47 -29.92 0.11
N LEU A 126 9.21 -30.55 1.24
CA LEU A 126 9.37 -32.01 1.43
C LEU A 126 7.98 -32.65 1.33
N GLN A 127 7.90 -33.75 0.59
CA GLN A 127 6.67 -34.52 0.43
C GLN A 127 6.90 -35.98 0.79
N ASP A 128 5.89 -36.64 1.37
CA ASP A 128 5.86 -38.07 1.52
C ASP A 128 5.49 -38.79 0.21
N LYS A 129 5.36 -40.11 0.27
CA LYS A 129 5.03 -40.94 -0.92
C LYS A 129 3.62 -40.70 -1.44
N GLU A 130 2.74 -40.21 -0.61
CA GLU A 130 1.36 -39.87 -0.91
C GLU A 130 1.22 -38.40 -1.44
N GLY A 131 2.34 -37.64 -1.51
CA GLY A 131 2.38 -36.25 -1.96
C GLY A 131 1.99 -35.23 -0.89
N LYS A 132 1.80 -35.63 0.36
CA LYS A 132 1.54 -34.76 1.48
C LYS A 132 2.82 -33.99 1.83
N VAL A 133 2.73 -32.69 2.05
CA VAL A 133 3.86 -31.87 2.48
C VAL A 133 4.22 -32.20 3.92
N THR A 134 5.49 -32.49 4.18
CA THR A 134 6.02 -32.90 5.49
C THR A 134 7.07 -31.95 6.04
N GLY A 135 7.34 -30.85 5.33
CA GLY A 135 8.30 -29.84 5.76
C GLY A 135 8.85 -29.01 4.61
N VAL A 136 9.92 -28.29 4.92
CA VAL A 136 10.62 -27.40 3.97
C VAL A 136 12.12 -27.54 4.10
N VAL A 137 12.84 -27.23 3.01
CA VAL A 137 14.29 -27.05 3.00
C VAL A 137 14.57 -25.58 2.76
N ALA A 138 15.33 -24.96 3.66
CA ALA A 138 15.76 -23.59 3.56
C ALA A 138 17.29 -23.49 3.46
N GLU A 139 17.74 -22.66 2.54
CA GLU A 139 19.16 -22.38 2.32
C GLU A 139 19.55 -21.06 2.99
N GLY A 140 20.63 -21.07 3.70
CA GLY A 140 21.24 -19.89 4.32
C GLY A 140 22.71 -19.77 3.96
N ARG A 141 23.32 -18.63 4.28
CA ARG A 141 24.72 -18.35 3.92
C ARG A 141 25.73 -19.40 4.40
N LYS A 142 25.44 -20.10 5.49
CA LYS A 142 26.39 -21.02 6.15
C LYS A 142 25.83 -22.41 6.39
N ARG A 143 24.54 -22.64 6.12
CA ARG A 143 23.87 -23.91 6.45
C ARG A 143 22.59 -24.09 5.65
N THR A 144 22.29 -25.33 5.35
CA THR A 144 20.96 -25.79 4.93
C THR A 144 20.16 -26.20 6.16
N LEU A 145 18.92 -25.78 6.23
CA LEU A 145 17.97 -26.17 7.29
C LEU A 145 16.89 -27.05 6.68
N THR A 146 16.73 -28.24 7.26
CA THR A 146 15.58 -29.10 6.95
C THR A 146 14.64 -29.04 8.15
N VAL A 147 13.41 -28.59 7.90
CA VAL A 147 12.39 -28.42 8.94
C VAL A 147 11.23 -29.36 8.60
N HIS A 148 10.91 -30.27 9.51
CA HIS A 148 9.77 -31.20 9.39
C HIS A 148 8.61 -30.67 10.23
N GLU A 149 7.42 -30.54 9.61
CA GLU A 149 6.27 -29.95 10.24
C GLU A 149 4.96 -30.67 9.87
N ASN A 150 4.00 -30.60 10.78
CA ASN A 150 2.65 -31.14 10.56
C ASN A 150 1.69 -30.10 9.97
N ALA A 151 2.01 -28.81 10.11
CA ALA A 151 1.24 -27.69 9.58
C ALA A 151 2.17 -26.56 9.16
N ILE A 152 1.89 -25.94 8.02
CA ILE A 152 2.65 -24.83 7.47
C ILE A 152 1.69 -23.67 7.23
N ILE A 153 2.04 -22.47 7.72
CA ILE A 153 1.36 -21.23 7.37
C ILE A 153 2.28 -20.41 6.47
N LEU A 154 1.85 -20.25 5.23
CA LEU A 154 2.56 -19.49 4.22
C LEU A 154 2.25 -18.01 4.36
N SER A 155 3.25 -17.18 4.69
CA SER A 155 3.11 -15.73 4.82
C SER A 155 4.29 -14.99 4.18
N THR A 156 4.67 -15.43 2.99
CA THR A 156 5.89 -15.02 2.27
C THR A 156 5.78 -13.65 1.60
N GLY A 157 4.63 -12.99 1.71
CA GLY A 157 4.37 -11.73 1.01
C GLY A 157 4.09 -11.92 -0.48
N GLY A 158 4.10 -10.81 -1.21
CA GLY A 158 3.78 -10.78 -2.64
C GLY A 158 4.99 -10.96 -3.55
N TYR A 159 4.82 -10.52 -4.79
CA TYR A 159 5.80 -10.65 -5.87
C TYR A 159 6.19 -9.31 -6.53
N GLY A 160 5.92 -8.20 -5.85
CA GLY A 160 6.10 -6.86 -6.42
C GLY A 160 7.53 -6.50 -6.84
N ALA A 161 8.56 -7.11 -6.22
CA ALA A 161 9.97 -6.93 -6.62
C ALA A 161 10.37 -7.81 -7.82
N ASN A 162 9.55 -8.78 -8.23
CA ASN A 162 9.87 -9.69 -9.32
C ASN A 162 9.31 -9.15 -10.65
N LEU A 163 10.18 -8.61 -11.50
CA LEU A 163 9.81 -8.01 -12.78
C LEU A 163 9.11 -9.01 -13.73
N ASP A 164 9.52 -10.28 -13.72
CA ASP A 164 8.94 -11.31 -14.59
C ASP A 164 7.50 -11.67 -14.18
N MET A 165 7.18 -11.53 -12.91
CA MET A 165 5.84 -11.80 -12.39
C MET A 165 4.89 -10.59 -12.47
N ARG A 166 5.41 -9.38 -12.64
CA ARG A 166 4.58 -8.17 -12.67
C ARG A 166 3.60 -8.12 -13.85
N GLY A 167 3.95 -8.72 -14.98
CA GLY A 167 3.11 -8.70 -16.18
C GLY A 167 2.99 -7.32 -16.85
N LYS A 168 2.13 -7.24 -17.84
CA LYS A 168 1.92 -6.01 -18.63
C LYS A 168 1.19 -4.93 -17.83
N GLU A 169 0.40 -5.31 -16.85
CA GLU A 169 -0.43 -4.45 -16.03
C GLU A 169 0.39 -3.48 -15.18
N SER A 170 1.66 -3.83 -14.89
CA SER A 170 2.58 -2.97 -14.16
C SER A 170 3.35 -1.98 -15.04
N GLN A 171 3.16 -1.98 -16.35
CA GLN A 171 3.88 -1.07 -17.24
C GLN A 171 3.56 0.39 -16.90
N GLY A 172 4.61 1.15 -16.58
CA GLY A 172 4.50 2.55 -16.14
C GLY A 172 4.18 2.73 -14.67
N LEU A 173 4.08 1.64 -13.88
CA LEU A 173 3.98 1.70 -12.43
C LEU A 173 5.35 1.49 -11.79
N ASN A 174 5.66 2.32 -10.81
CA ASN A 174 6.91 2.22 -10.06
C ASN A 174 6.71 1.44 -8.75
N TYR A 175 7.66 0.61 -8.40
CA TYR A 175 7.62 -0.17 -7.17
C TYR A 175 8.35 0.52 -6.02
N TYR A 176 7.71 0.62 -4.86
CA TYR A 176 8.31 1.18 -3.65
C TYR A 176 8.28 0.23 -2.44
N GLY A 177 7.90 -1.03 -2.68
CA GLY A 177 7.87 -2.07 -1.65
C GLY A 177 9.23 -2.71 -1.39
N PRO A 178 9.27 -3.74 -0.51
CA PRO A 178 10.52 -4.39 -0.13
C PRO A 178 11.08 -5.25 -1.27
N GLN A 179 12.39 -5.17 -1.50
CA GLN A 179 13.08 -5.97 -2.52
C GLN A 179 13.02 -7.49 -2.24
N THR A 180 12.53 -7.89 -1.06
CA THR A 180 12.32 -9.29 -0.68
C THR A 180 10.95 -9.86 -1.10
N SER A 181 10.07 -9.04 -1.66
CA SER A 181 8.77 -9.51 -2.21
C SER A 181 8.97 -10.09 -3.62
N THR A 182 9.65 -11.21 -3.69
CA THR A 182 10.14 -11.83 -4.94
C THR A 182 9.24 -12.95 -5.47
N GLY A 183 8.15 -13.29 -4.74
CA GLY A 183 7.25 -14.36 -5.15
C GLY A 183 7.85 -15.77 -5.02
N ASP A 184 8.80 -15.99 -4.12
CA ASP A 184 9.50 -17.26 -3.96
C ASP A 184 8.54 -18.45 -3.75
N ALA A 185 7.41 -18.22 -3.06
CA ALA A 185 6.41 -19.26 -2.84
C ALA A 185 5.85 -19.85 -4.14
N PHE A 186 5.73 -19.06 -5.19
CA PHE A 186 5.25 -19.54 -6.49
C PHE A 186 6.23 -20.54 -7.14
N GLN A 187 7.51 -20.46 -6.78
CA GLN A 187 8.56 -21.37 -7.27
C GLN A 187 8.63 -22.62 -6.42
N PHE A 188 8.83 -22.51 -5.10
CA PHE A 188 9.03 -23.70 -4.27
C PHE A 188 7.76 -24.53 -4.04
N LEU A 189 6.56 -23.94 -4.24
CA LEU A 189 5.29 -24.68 -4.21
C LEU A 189 4.82 -25.14 -5.60
N ALA A 190 5.57 -24.90 -6.67
CA ALA A 190 5.19 -25.33 -8.03
C ALA A 190 4.82 -26.83 -8.13
N PRO A 191 5.47 -27.78 -7.40
CA PRO A 191 5.08 -29.18 -7.43
C PRO A 191 3.66 -29.48 -6.95
N LEU A 192 3.02 -28.58 -6.20
CA LEU A 192 1.65 -28.75 -5.71
C LEU A 192 0.58 -28.32 -6.74
N GLU A 193 0.98 -27.74 -7.87
CA GLU A 193 0.07 -27.26 -8.91
C GLU A 193 -1.08 -26.41 -8.34
N LEU A 194 -0.74 -25.39 -7.55
CA LEU A 194 -1.71 -24.55 -6.86
C LEU A 194 -2.44 -23.62 -7.83
N GLN A 195 -3.69 -23.33 -7.50
CA GLN A 195 -4.49 -22.33 -8.18
C GLN A 195 -4.08 -20.94 -7.73
N THR A 196 -4.02 -20.00 -8.69
CA THR A 196 -3.75 -18.57 -8.45
C THR A 196 -4.89 -17.72 -9.00
N LYS A 197 -5.09 -16.53 -8.45
CA LYS A 197 -6.05 -15.55 -8.97
C LYS A 197 -5.48 -14.14 -8.89
N ASN A 198 -5.97 -13.25 -9.74
CA ASN A 198 -5.68 -11.83 -9.76
C ASN A 198 -4.18 -11.48 -9.93
N ILE A 199 -3.38 -12.39 -10.49
CA ILE A 199 -1.98 -12.10 -10.80
C ILE A 199 -1.94 -10.91 -11.76
N GLY A 200 -1.12 -9.90 -11.44
CA GLY A 200 -1.08 -8.64 -12.18
C GLY A 200 -1.96 -7.52 -11.60
N TRP A 201 -2.69 -7.79 -10.52
CA TRP A 201 -3.41 -6.73 -9.80
C TRP A 201 -2.55 -6.13 -8.70
N TYR A 202 -2.58 -4.81 -8.58
CA TYR A 202 -1.74 -4.04 -7.65
C TYR A 202 -2.56 -2.99 -6.92
N LYS A 203 -2.25 -2.73 -5.65
CA LYS A 203 -2.72 -1.53 -4.97
C LYS A 203 -1.87 -0.35 -5.43
N VAL A 204 -2.43 0.42 -6.34
CA VAL A 204 -1.76 1.59 -6.94
C VAL A 204 -2.19 2.86 -6.24
N TYR A 205 -1.21 3.71 -5.94
CA TYR A 205 -1.40 5.02 -5.34
C TYR A 205 -0.79 6.10 -6.23
N PRO A 206 -1.38 7.31 -6.27
CA PRO A 206 -0.69 8.50 -6.78
C PRO A 206 0.47 8.89 -5.85
N HIS A 207 1.15 9.99 -6.12
CA HIS A 207 2.10 10.63 -5.23
C HIS A 207 3.41 9.84 -5.05
N GLY A 208 4.09 9.58 -6.14
CA GLY A 208 5.43 9.02 -6.16
C GLY A 208 6.35 9.75 -7.11
N VAL A 209 7.65 9.63 -6.87
CA VAL A 209 8.70 10.05 -7.78
C VAL A 209 9.58 8.86 -8.12
N GLU A 210 10.03 8.75 -9.36
CA GLU A 210 10.88 7.65 -9.79
C GLU A 210 12.35 7.96 -9.49
N VAL A 211 12.90 7.33 -8.44
CA VAL A 211 14.28 7.59 -7.98
C VAL A 211 15.33 6.74 -8.72
N GLU A 212 14.94 5.57 -9.17
CA GLU A 212 15.70 4.68 -10.06
C GLU A 212 14.71 4.06 -11.07
N PRO A 213 15.14 3.55 -12.21
CA PRO A 213 14.24 2.95 -13.19
C PRO A 213 13.29 1.90 -12.58
N GLY A 214 12.00 2.19 -12.58
CA GLY A 214 10.95 1.34 -12.01
C GLY A 214 10.86 1.31 -10.48
N ILE A 215 11.65 2.12 -9.77
CA ILE A 215 11.66 2.23 -8.31
C ILE A 215 11.20 3.62 -7.88
N ALA A 216 10.22 3.68 -6.97
CA ALA A 216 9.69 4.93 -6.46
C ALA A 216 10.05 5.18 -4.99
N LYS A 217 10.09 6.48 -4.63
CA LYS A 217 9.83 6.98 -3.29
C LYS A 217 8.47 7.66 -3.24
N LEU A 218 7.83 7.62 -2.08
CA LEU A 218 6.51 8.19 -1.91
C LEU A 218 6.57 9.65 -1.48
N THR A 219 5.67 10.47 -2.04
CA THR A 219 5.51 11.88 -1.69
C THR A 219 4.15 12.17 -1.05
N THR A 220 3.40 11.15 -0.64
CA THR A 220 1.97 11.24 -0.26
C THR A 220 1.66 12.36 0.71
N TYR A 221 2.40 12.47 1.82
CA TYR A 221 2.14 13.50 2.83
C TYR A 221 2.45 14.90 2.31
N ALA A 222 3.57 15.04 1.60
CA ALA A 222 3.99 16.30 0.99
C ALA A 222 3.02 16.74 -0.12
N SER A 223 2.66 15.82 -1.04
CA SER A 223 1.75 16.11 -2.15
C SER A 223 0.35 16.46 -1.66
N LYS A 224 -0.19 15.71 -0.69
CA LYS A 224 -1.49 16.03 -0.08
C LYS A 224 -1.49 17.43 0.55
N LYS A 225 -0.47 17.75 1.33
CA LYS A 225 -0.36 19.08 1.95
C LYS A 225 -0.22 20.18 0.91
N ALA A 226 0.58 19.96 -0.13
CA ALA A 226 0.74 20.93 -1.21
C ALA A 226 -0.59 21.17 -1.94
N THR A 227 -1.35 20.12 -2.25
CA THR A 227 -2.68 20.30 -2.85
C THR A 227 -3.63 21.01 -1.90
N ASP A 228 -3.64 20.73 -0.61
CA ASP A 228 -4.44 21.46 0.37
C ASP A 228 -4.07 22.96 0.43
N MET A 229 -2.86 23.34 -0.01
CA MET A 229 -2.35 24.73 -0.07
C MET A 229 -2.50 25.37 -1.46
N GLY A 230 -3.13 24.72 -2.43
CA GLY A 230 -3.42 25.28 -3.74
C GLY A 230 -2.55 24.78 -4.89
N ALA A 231 -1.62 23.86 -4.64
CA ALA A 231 -0.88 23.22 -5.74
C ALA A 231 -1.83 22.49 -6.69
N ILE A 232 -1.49 22.49 -7.98
CA ILE A 232 -2.28 21.84 -9.04
C ILE A 232 -1.46 20.76 -9.76
N TYR A 233 -2.16 19.74 -10.23
CA TYR A 233 -1.60 18.71 -11.12
C TYR A 233 -1.70 19.16 -12.58
N VAL A 234 -0.56 19.21 -13.26
CA VAL A 234 -0.49 19.54 -14.69
C VAL A 234 0.20 18.41 -15.47
N ASN A 235 -0.20 18.23 -16.73
CA ASN A 235 0.43 17.28 -17.63
C ASN A 235 1.53 17.93 -18.50
N LYS A 236 2.18 17.15 -19.36
CA LYS A 236 3.20 17.64 -20.30
C LYS A 236 2.66 18.66 -21.30
N GLU A 237 1.41 18.54 -21.63
CA GLU A 237 0.69 19.46 -22.52
C GLU A 237 0.32 20.77 -21.81
N GLY A 238 0.63 20.93 -20.52
CA GLY A 238 0.40 22.13 -19.73
C GLY A 238 -1.03 22.29 -19.21
N HIS A 239 -1.86 21.28 -19.32
CA HIS A 239 -3.25 21.30 -18.82
C HIS A 239 -3.32 20.78 -17.38
N ARG A 240 -4.19 21.37 -16.58
CA ARG A 240 -4.63 20.80 -15.31
C ARG A 240 -5.43 19.51 -15.59
N ILE A 241 -5.35 18.49 -14.73
CA ILE A 241 -5.86 17.16 -15.08
C ILE A 241 -6.93 16.62 -14.14
N VAL A 242 -7.14 17.23 -12.98
CA VAL A 242 -8.04 16.67 -11.95
C VAL A 242 -8.40 17.68 -10.88
N ASP A 243 -9.48 17.45 -10.13
CA ASP A 243 -9.67 18.05 -8.80
C ASP A 243 -8.69 17.38 -7.81
N GLU A 244 -7.71 18.12 -7.35
CA GLU A 244 -6.63 17.66 -6.48
C GLU A 244 -7.09 17.33 -5.05
N SER A 245 -8.28 17.73 -4.66
CA SER A 245 -8.89 17.36 -3.38
C SER A 245 -9.61 16.01 -3.39
N ASN A 246 -9.67 15.36 -4.55
CA ASN A 246 -10.39 14.11 -4.75
C ASN A 246 -9.70 12.92 -4.08
N VAL A 247 -10.42 11.78 -4.01
CA VAL A 247 -9.89 10.51 -3.49
C VAL A 247 -8.73 9.99 -4.34
N TYR A 248 -7.84 9.21 -3.73
CA TYR A 248 -6.61 8.73 -4.38
C TYR A 248 -6.86 7.94 -5.67
N ALA A 249 -7.96 7.19 -5.75
CA ALA A 249 -8.30 6.44 -6.95
C ALA A 249 -8.52 7.36 -8.17
N LYS A 250 -9.15 8.52 -7.99
CA LYS A 250 -9.37 9.49 -9.08
C LYS A 250 -8.08 10.20 -9.47
N LEU A 251 -7.25 10.59 -8.49
CA LEU A 251 -5.93 11.19 -8.76
C LEU A 251 -5.06 10.21 -9.53
N ARG A 252 -4.95 8.96 -9.08
CA ARG A 252 -4.24 7.87 -9.76
C ARG A 252 -4.72 7.71 -11.20
N ASN A 253 -6.02 7.54 -11.42
CA ASN A 253 -6.55 7.34 -12.76
C ASN A 253 -6.23 8.51 -13.68
N ALA A 254 -6.35 9.75 -13.17
CA ALA A 254 -6.00 10.95 -13.93
C ALA A 254 -4.52 10.97 -14.34
N VAL A 255 -3.59 10.55 -13.47
CA VAL A 255 -2.16 10.45 -13.81
C VAL A 255 -1.89 9.33 -14.82
N LEU A 256 -2.51 8.15 -14.66
CA LEU A 256 -2.34 7.01 -15.57
C LEU A 256 -2.81 7.29 -17.02
N GLU A 257 -3.74 8.21 -17.19
CA GLU A 257 -4.25 8.62 -18.50
C GLU A 257 -3.33 9.60 -19.24
N GLN A 258 -2.33 10.20 -18.54
CA GLN A 258 -1.45 11.19 -19.15
C GLN A 258 -0.30 10.56 -19.95
N THR A 259 0.32 11.39 -20.79
CA THR A 259 1.53 11.04 -21.54
C THR A 259 2.63 10.55 -20.57
N ASP A 260 3.24 9.42 -20.87
CA ASP A 260 4.22 8.71 -20.04
C ASP A 260 3.69 8.29 -18.65
N LYS A 261 2.35 8.29 -18.45
CA LYS A 261 1.71 8.00 -17.15
C LYS A 261 2.31 8.84 -16.02
N MET A 262 2.48 10.12 -16.28
CA MET A 262 3.13 11.07 -15.39
C MET A 262 2.41 12.42 -15.43
N ALA A 263 2.32 13.05 -14.29
CA ALA A 263 1.92 14.45 -14.13
C ALA A 263 2.99 15.21 -13.34
N PHE A 264 2.78 16.50 -13.16
CA PHE A 264 3.64 17.39 -12.39
C PHE A 264 2.81 18.13 -11.35
N LEU A 265 3.34 18.26 -10.16
CA LEU A 265 2.79 19.13 -9.13
C LEU A 265 3.44 20.50 -9.26
N LEU A 266 2.64 21.51 -9.60
CA LEU A 266 3.06 22.91 -9.69
C LEU A 266 2.78 23.60 -8.35
N MET A 267 3.78 24.29 -7.81
CA MET A 267 3.76 24.95 -6.50
C MET A 267 4.40 26.33 -6.58
N ASP A 268 3.97 27.25 -5.70
CA ASP A 268 4.70 28.47 -5.37
C ASP A 268 5.75 28.23 -4.28
N GLN A 269 6.54 29.23 -3.94
CA GLN A 269 7.58 29.16 -2.92
C GLN A 269 7.02 28.73 -1.56
N ARG A 270 5.90 29.29 -1.12
CA ARG A 270 5.26 29.00 0.16
C ARG A 270 4.84 27.54 0.25
N THR A 271 4.23 27.02 -0.79
CA THR A 271 3.78 25.63 -0.86
C THR A 271 4.96 24.67 -0.95
N TRP A 272 6.01 25.06 -1.70
CA TRP A 272 7.26 24.30 -1.78
C TRP A 272 7.95 24.12 -0.42
N GLU A 273 8.02 25.17 0.39
CA GLU A 273 8.67 25.11 1.73
C GLU A 273 8.03 24.06 2.61
N GLU A 274 6.71 23.96 2.61
CA GLU A 274 6.00 22.92 3.37
C GLU A 274 6.14 21.54 2.73
N PHE A 275 6.09 21.47 1.39
CA PHE A 275 6.33 20.23 0.65
C PHE A 275 7.72 19.68 0.95
N TYR A 276 8.75 20.50 0.88
CA TYR A 276 10.14 20.15 1.20
C TYR A 276 10.28 19.64 2.65
N HIS A 277 9.71 20.38 3.60
CA HIS A 277 9.73 19.98 5.00
C HIS A 277 9.16 18.57 5.21
N LEU A 278 8.02 18.28 4.59
CA LEU A 278 7.37 16.98 4.68
C LEU A 278 8.11 15.87 3.92
N LEU A 279 8.80 16.19 2.82
CA LEU A 279 9.69 15.21 2.17
C LEU A 279 10.82 14.77 3.12
N VAL A 280 11.49 15.73 3.76
CA VAL A 280 12.60 15.44 4.70
C VAL A 280 12.09 14.69 5.93
N LEU A 281 10.90 15.02 6.41
CA LEU A 281 10.30 14.30 7.54
C LEU A 281 9.94 12.84 7.19
N HIS A 282 9.68 12.54 5.90
CA HIS A 282 9.16 11.27 5.41
C HIS A 282 10.07 10.60 4.38
N ASP A 283 11.34 10.35 4.74
CA ASP A 283 12.23 9.44 4.01
C ASP A 283 13.08 10.06 2.88
N PHE A 284 13.06 11.39 2.69
CA PHE A 284 14.00 12.04 1.79
C PHE A 284 15.11 12.71 2.60
N THR A 285 16.35 12.66 2.10
CA THR A 285 17.43 13.48 2.65
C THR A 285 17.53 14.79 1.88
N GLU A 286 18.05 15.83 2.54
CA GLU A 286 18.32 17.11 1.89
C GLU A 286 19.29 16.95 0.69
N GLU A 287 20.28 16.07 0.83
CA GLU A 287 21.26 15.77 -0.22
C GLU A 287 20.59 15.16 -1.47
N GLU A 288 19.65 14.23 -1.28
CA GLU A 288 18.88 13.65 -2.38
C GLU A 288 18.09 14.73 -3.13
N ILE A 289 17.37 15.60 -2.40
CA ILE A 289 16.56 16.66 -3.01
C ILE A 289 17.45 17.64 -3.79
N GLN A 290 18.60 18.03 -3.22
CA GLN A 290 19.56 18.89 -3.93
C GLN A 290 20.11 18.19 -5.18
N HIS A 291 20.38 16.90 -5.11
CA HIS A 291 20.81 16.11 -6.27
C HIS A 291 19.74 16.09 -7.37
N TYR A 292 18.46 15.97 -7.01
CA TYR A 292 17.35 15.98 -7.97
C TYR A 292 17.24 17.35 -8.68
N PHE A 293 17.34 18.45 -7.96
CA PHE A 293 17.42 19.79 -8.58
C PHE A 293 18.61 19.95 -9.50
N ALA A 294 19.79 19.43 -9.11
CA ALA A 294 21.00 19.49 -9.92
C ALA A 294 20.88 18.74 -11.26
N ASN A 295 19.94 17.81 -11.40
CA ASN A 295 19.63 17.15 -12.68
C ASN A 295 18.95 18.10 -13.69
N ASP A 296 18.42 19.23 -13.23
CA ASP A 296 17.82 20.29 -14.06
C ASP A 296 16.76 19.75 -15.05
N GLY A 297 15.89 18.83 -14.57
CA GLY A 297 14.82 18.23 -15.35
C GLY A 297 15.22 17.17 -16.38
N LYS A 298 16.51 16.85 -16.52
CA LYS A 298 17.02 15.98 -17.58
C LYS A 298 16.67 14.50 -17.41
N LYS A 299 16.33 14.08 -16.21
CA LYS A 299 15.94 12.71 -15.85
C LYS A 299 15.08 12.69 -14.59
N SER A 300 14.32 11.64 -14.38
CA SER A 300 13.64 11.38 -13.12
C SER A 300 14.62 11.17 -11.95
N PRO A 301 14.22 11.60 -10.74
CA PRO A 301 13.02 12.36 -10.48
C PRO A 301 13.18 13.82 -10.95
N ILE A 302 12.14 14.37 -11.59
CA ILE A 302 12.15 15.74 -12.07
C ILE A 302 11.76 16.67 -10.92
N PHE A 303 12.73 17.46 -10.46
CA PHE A 303 12.59 18.55 -9.51
C PHE A 303 13.20 19.79 -10.16
N VAL A 304 12.41 20.79 -10.43
CA VAL A 304 12.88 22.04 -11.05
C VAL A 304 12.24 23.25 -10.39
N HIS A 305 12.96 24.38 -10.42
CA HIS A 305 12.46 25.65 -9.94
C HIS A 305 12.93 26.81 -10.84
N GLY A 306 12.26 27.96 -10.72
CA GLY A 306 12.51 29.20 -11.46
C GLY A 306 11.21 29.90 -11.85
N SER A 307 11.28 30.80 -12.81
CA SER A 307 10.08 31.41 -13.39
C SER A 307 9.19 30.32 -14.03
N LEU A 308 7.88 30.57 -14.19
CA LEU A 308 6.93 29.62 -14.77
C LEU A 308 7.41 29.09 -16.14
N LYS A 309 8.00 29.94 -16.95
CA LYS A 309 8.56 29.56 -18.25
C LYS A 309 9.77 28.65 -18.11
N GLU A 310 10.67 28.91 -17.17
CA GLU A 310 11.87 28.09 -16.94
C GLU A 310 11.50 26.70 -16.42
N VAL A 311 10.60 26.61 -15.44
CA VAL A 311 10.16 25.29 -14.93
C VAL A 311 9.44 24.48 -16.01
N ALA A 312 8.62 25.12 -16.85
CA ALA A 312 7.98 24.45 -17.96
C ALA A 312 9.01 23.88 -18.96
N GLN A 313 10.00 24.67 -19.36
CA GLN A 313 11.06 24.24 -20.27
C GLN A 313 11.91 23.09 -19.70
N LYS A 314 12.31 23.19 -18.43
CA LYS A 314 13.11 22.18 -17.74
C LYS A 314 12.36 20.87 -17.55
N ALA A 315 11.05 20.94 -17.21
CA ALA A 315 10.21 19.77 -17.03
C ALA A 315 9.64 19.18 -18.34
N GLY A 316 9.84 19.85 -19.47
CA GLY A 316 9.28 19.44 -20.76
C GLY A 316 7.76 19.63 -20.85
N ILE A 317 7.24 20.67 -20.22
CA ILE A 317 5.83 21.07 -20.24
C ILE A 317 5.62 22.18 -21.28
N ASP A 318 4.48 22.20 -21.97
CA ASP A 318 4.11 23.32 -22.85
C ASP A 318 3.95 24.60 -22.03
N ALA A 319 4.90 25.52 -22.20
CA ALA A 319 4.97 26.74 -21.41
C ALA A 319 3.83 27.73 -21.70
N GLU A 320 3.34 27.79 -22.95
CA GLU A 320 2.24 28.70 -23.31
C GLU A 320 0.91 28.20 -22.73
N GLN A 321 0.69 26.90 -22.80
CA GLN A 321 -0.50 26.29 -22.22
C GLN A 321 -0.46 26.34 -20.69
N LEU A 322 0.70 26.05 -20.06
CA LEU A 322 0.86 26.15 -18.61
C LEU A 322 0.53 27.56 -18.09
N GLN A 323 0.97 28.61 -18.79
CA GLN A 323 0.61 29.99 -18.43
C GLN A 323 -0.91 30.24 -18.49
N LYS A 324 -1.59 29.70 -19.51
CA LYS A 324 -3.06 29.80 -19.63
C LYS A 324 -3.76 29.05 -18.51
N THR A 325 -3.27 27.86 -18.18
CA THR A 325 -3.79 27.01 -17.11
C THR A 325 -3.67 27.72 -15.76
N LEU A 326 -2.49 28.28 -15.45
CA LEU A 326 -2.29 29.03 -14.22
C LEU A 326 -3.21 30.25 -14.12
N ASN A 327 -3.29 31.04 -15.20
CA ASN A 327 -4.18 32.22 -15.24
C ASN A 327 -5.65 31.86 -15.00
N SER A 328 -6.10 30.71 -15.55
CA SER A 328 -7.47 30.21 -15.33
C SER A 328 -7.67 29.77 -13.87
N TYR A 329 -6.71 29.03 -13.32
CA TYR A 329 -6.76 28.59 -11.93
C TYR A 329 -6.77 29.77 -10.94
N GLU A 330 -5.92 30.77 -11.14
CA GLU A 330 -5.89 31.97 -10.29
C GLU A 330 -7.22 32.76 -10.35
N LYS A 331 -7.86 32.78 -11.52
CA LYS A 331 -9.20 33.35 -11.65
C LYS A 331 -10.22 32.57 -10.83
N PHE A 332 -10.17 31.24 -10.87
CA PHE A 332 -11.05 30.37 -10.06
C PHE A 332 -10.79 30.56 -8.56
N ALA A 333 -9.53 30.64 -8.15
CA ALA A 333 -9.17 30.88 -6.75
C ALA A 333 -9.66 32.27 -6.27
N ALA A 334 -9.50 33.32 -7.07
CA ALA A 334 -10.00 34.65 -6.76
C ALA A 334 -11.54 34.73 -6.67
N GLN A 335 -12.25 33.90 -7.44
CA GLN A 335 -13.71 33.81 -7.43
C GLN A 335 -14.25 32.84 -6.36
N GLY A 336 -13.38 32.01 -5.74
CA GLY A 336 -13.78 30.97 -4.82
C GLY A 336 -14.63 29.89 -5.48
N LYS A 337 -14.44 29.63 -6.79
CA LYS A 337 -15.17 28.62 -7.55
C LYS A 337 -14.33 28.08 -8.69
N ASP A 338 -14.06 26.78 -8.65
CA ASP A 338 -13.42 26.03 -9.73
C ASP A 338 -14.47 25.64 -10.78
N GLU A 339 -14.40 26.26 -11.97
CA GLU A 339 -15.32 25.96 -13.07
C GLU A 339 -14.87 24.78 -13.94
N GLU A 340 -13.65 24.25 -13.70
CA GLU A 340 -13.07 23.20 -14.52
C GLU A 340 -13.26 21.81 -13.89
N PHE A 341 -12.98 21.67 -12.59
CA PHE A 341 -13.02 20.39 -11.87
C PHE A 341 -13.89 20.39 -10.62
N ASP A 342 -14.54 21.52 -10.28
CA ASP A 342 -15.41 21.68 -9.10
C ASP A 342 -14.68 21.40 -7.77
N ARG A 343 -13.37 21.76 -7.70
CA ARG A 343 -12.56 21.64 -6.48
C ARG A 343 -13.15 22.46 -5.35
N ASP A 344 -13.16 21.89 -4.14
CA ASP A 344 -13.69 22.57 -2.95
C ASP A 344 -13.00 23.94 -2.76
N PRO A 345 -13.77 25.03 -2.60
CA PRO A 345 -13.26 26.40 -2.45
C PRO A 345 -12.23 26.57 -1.33
N GLN A 346 -12.29 25.78 -0.26
CA GLN A 346 -11.32 25.84 0.83
C GLN A 346 -9.88 25.51 0.40
N PHE A 347 -9.70 24.83 -0.72
CA PHE A 347 -8.41 24.43 -1.27
C PHE A 347 -7.99 25.27 -2.49
N LEU A 348 -8.77 26.31 -2.84
CA LEU A 348 -8.42 27.24 -3.91
C LEU A 348 -7.61 28.39 -3.33
N HIS A 349 -6.33 28.46 -3.66
CA HIS A 349 -5.42 29.52 -3.23
C HIS A 349 -4.67 30.10 -4.42
N ASN A 350 -4.55 31.43 -4.47
CA ASN A 350 -3.71 32.08 -5.48
C ASN A 350 -2.24 31.77 -5.23
N TYR A 351 -1.48 31.67 -6.31
CA TYR A 351 -0.03 31.56 -6.26
C TYR A 351 0.59 32.89 -5.84
N GLU A 352 1.67 32.85 -5.09
CA GLU A 352 2.38 34.01 -4.58
C GLU A 352 3.79 34.11 -5.17
N GLY A 353 4.19 35.30 -5.64
CA GLY A 353 5.52 35.55 -6.18
C GLY A 353 5.73 35.07 -7.62
N ASP A 354 7.00 35.12 -8.06
CA ASP A 354 7.41 34.78 -9.43
C ASP A 354 8.29 33.52 -9.49
N GLU A 355 8.50 32.85 -8.36
CA GLU A 355 9.28 31.60 -8.23
C GLU A 355 8.33 30.42 -8.12
N PHE A 356 8.46 29.47 -9.05
CA PHE A 356 7.66 28.26 -9.13
C PHE A 356 8.51 27.03 -8.94
N TYR A 357 7.90 25.99 -8.42
CA TYR A 357 8.48 24.67 -8.22
C TYR A 357 7.63 23.62 -8.93
N VAL A 358 8.29 22.73 -9.63
CA VAL A 358 7.62 21.62 -10.32
C VAL A 358 8.28 20.32 -9.91
N VAL A 359 7.46 19.36 -9.45
CA VAL A 359 7.89 18.03 -9.05
C VAL A 359 7.07 16.99 -9.81
N GLU A 360 7.75 16.03 -10.45
CA GLU A 360 7.05 14.91 -11.10
C GLU A 360 6.16 14.14 -10.12
N GLN A 361 5.07 13.60 -10.64
CA GLN A 361 4.19 12.70 -9.92
C GLN A 361 3.91 11.49 -10.80
N LYS A 362 4.32 10.32 -10.32
CA LYS A 362 4.10 9.02 -10.97
C LYS A 362 3.36 8.10 -10.04
N ASP A 363 2.52 7.27 -10.60
CA ASP A 363 1.84 6.24 -9.85
C ASP A 363 2.79 5.14 -9.42
N ARG A 364 2.52 4.60 -8.25
CA ARG A 364 3.37 3.64 -7.57
C ARG A 364 2.57 2.57 -6.84
N PHE A 365 3.18 1.42 -6.63
CA PHE A 365 2.60 0.35 -5.83
C PHE A 365 3.67 -0.30 -4.94
N ALA A 366 3.23 -0.87 -3.81
CA ALA A 366 4.06 -1.70 -2.95
C ALA A 366 3.45 -3.09 -2.76
N THR A 367 2.15 -3.22 -3.01
CA THR A 367 1.37 -4.40 -2.67
C THR A 367 0.76 -5.02 -3.91
N THR A 368 0.92 -6.32 -4.06
CA THR A 368 0.23 -7.15 -5.03
C THR A 368 -1.12 -7.63 -4.45
N LEU A 369 -2.17 -7.64 -5.26
CA LEU A 369 -3.52 -8.08 -4.85
C LEU A 369 -3.87 -9.47 -5.36
N GLY A 370 -2.99 -10.04 -6.19
CA GLY A 370 -3.05 -11.41 -6.66
C GLY A 370 -2.20 -12.36 -5.83
N GLY A 371 -2.56 -13.64 -5.84
CA GLY A 371 -1.86 -14.67 -5.07
C GLY A 371 -2.48 -16.04 -5.24
N PHE A 372 -2.16 -16.96 -4.34
CA PHE A 372 -2.77 -18.29 -4.30
C PHE A 372 -4.25 -18.21 -3.91
N VAL A 373 -5.02 -19.20 -4.38
CA VAL A 373 -6.43 -19.34 -4.03
C VAL A 373 -6.57 -20.18 -2.76
N THR A 374 -7.43 -19.71 -1.86
CA THR A 374 -7.85 -20.44 -0.66
C THR A 374 -9.38 -20.44 -0.55
N GLY A 375 -9.93 -21.27 0.32
CA GLY A 375 -11.27 -21.04 0.85
C GLY A 375 -11.25 -20.08 2.04
N ALA A 376 -12.40 -19.81 2.66
CA ALA A 376 -12.50 -19.05 3.90
C ALA A 376 -11.76 -19.68 5.08
N ASP A 377 -11.44 -20.96 4.98
CA ASP A 377 -10.57 -21.70 5.91
C ASP A 377 -9.07 -21.42 5.74
N LEU A 378 -8.71 -20.62 4.73
CA LEU A 378 -7.35 -20.24 4.33
C LEU A 378 -6.43 -21.39 3.92
N ASN A 379 -6.97 -22.60 3.75
CA ASN A 379 -6.23 -23.72 3.22
C ASN A 379 -6.02 -23.56 1.70
N LEU A 380 -4.80 -23.81 1.20
CA LEU A 380 -4.47 -23.67 -0.21
C LEU A 380 -5.27 -24.64 -1.09
N ARG A 381 -5.52 -24.23 -2.34
CA ARG A 381 -6.25 -25.03 -3.34
C ARG A 381 -5.35 -25.39 -4.51
N THR A 382 -5.40 -26.67 -4.91
CA THR A 382 -4.80 -27.12 -6.18
C THR A 382 -5.58 -26.57 -7.37
N LYS A 383 -5.03 -26.69 -8.59
CA LYS A 383 -5.73 -26.32 -9.84
C LYS A 383 -7.07 -27.01 -10.02
N ASN A 384 -7.24 -28.19 -9.43
CA ASN A 384 -8.51 -28.94 -9.44
C ASN A 384 -9.48 -28.52 -8.32
N GLY A 385 -9.13 -27.54 -7.49
CA GLY A 385 -9.93 -27.04 -6.37
C GLY A 385 -9.82 -27.88 -5.09
N GLU A 386 -8.98 -28.90 -5.05
CA GLU A 386 -8.78 -29.76 -3.89
C GLU A 386 -7.99 -29.02 -2.79
N ARG A 387 -8.24 -29.35 -1.52
CA ARG A 387 -7.49 -28.82 -0.38
C ARG A 387 -6.10 -29.45 -0.31
N VAL A 388 -5.09 -28.64 -0.07
CA VAL A 388 -3.77 -29.11 0.36
C VAL A 388 -3.81 -29.32 1.87
N SER A 389 -3.74 -30.55 2.33
CA SER A 389 -4.18 -30.98 3.67
C SER A 389 -3.55 -30.24 4.86
N ASN A 390 -2.35 -29.69 4.73
CA ASN A 390 -1.59 -29.13 5.86
C ASN A 390 -0.88 -27.81 5.56
N ILE A 391 -1.31 -27.08 4.52
CA ILE A 391 -0.79 -25.75 4.20
C ILE A 391 -1.90 -24.73 4.16
N TRP A 392 -1.73 -23.67 4.92
CA TRP A 392 -2.59 -22.48 4.94
C TRP A 392 -1.81 -21.28 4.42
N GLY A 393 -2.51 -20.30 3.90
CA GLY A 393 -1.92 -19.04 3.46
C GLY A 393 -2.45 -17.85 4.24
N ALA A 394 -1.63 -16.83 4.44
CA ALA A 394 -2.00 -15.60 5.13
C ALA A 394 -1.32 -14.38 4.52
N GLY A 395 -2.02 -13.26 4.51
CA GLY A 395 -1.52 -11.98 4.00
C GLY A 395 -1.41 -11.93 2.47
N GLU A 396 -0.48 -11.14 1.98
CA GLU A 396 -0.36 -10.74 0.57
C GLU A 396 -0.11 -11.90 -0.41
N VAL A 397 0.37 -13.05 0.07
CA VAL A 397 0.58 -14.25 -0.77
C VAL A 397 -0.74 -14.86 -1.24
N ILE A 398 -1.87 -14.50 -0.62
CA ILE A 398 -3.22 -14.95 -0.98
C ILE A 398 -3.96 -13.84 -1.71
N GLY A 399 -4.48 -14.17 -2.89
CA GLY A 399 -5.24 -13.25 -3.73
C GLY A 399 -6.73 -13.23 -3.45
N GLY A 400 -7.36 -12.07 -3.63
CA GLY A 400 -8.80 -11.94 -3.77
C GLY A 400 -9.53 -11.16 -2.67
N ALA A 401 -9.06 -11.13 -1.44
CA ALA A 401 -9.82 -10.55 -0.31
C ALA A 401 -10.21 -9.08 -0.50
N ASN A 402 -9.34 -8.28 -1.12
CA ASN A 402 -9.56 -6.85 -1.35
C ASN A 402 -9.94 -6.52 -2.82
N GLY A 403 -10.07 -7.52 -3.69
CA GLY A 403 -10.40 -7.32 -5.10
C GLY A 403 -9.36 -6.52 -5.88
N HIS A 404 -9.83 -5.70 -6.82
CA HIS A 404 -8.97 -4.92 -7.74
C HIS A 404 -8.37 -3.66 -7.06
N ASP A 405 -9.02 -3.15 -6.05
CA ASP A 405 -8.52 -2.01 -5.26
C ASP A 405 -8.75 -2.24 -3.76
N SER A 406 -8.12 -1.45 -2.92
CA SER A 406 -8.14 -1.63 -1.48
C SER A 406 -8.20 -0.27 -0.78
N MET A 407 -9.02 -0.16 0.24
CA MET A 407 -9.09 1.02 1.10
C MET A 407 -7.82 1.15 1.96
N PRO A 408 -7.52 2.35 2.48
CA PRO A 408 -6.50 2.53 3.51
C PRO A 408 -6.66 1.54 4.67
N SER A 409 -5.55 1.08 5.24
CA SER A 409 -5.45 0.09 6.34
C SER A 409 -5.81 -1.35 6.01
N MET A 410 -6.49 -1.64 4.89
CA MET A 410 -7.03 -2.97 4.62
C MET A 410 -5.97 -4.04 4.39
N MET A 411 -4.77 -3.68 3.90
CA MET A 411 -3.69 -4.66 3.73
C MET A 411 -3.16 -5.16 5.08
N ASN A 412 -3.05 -4.28 6.09
CA ASN A 412 -2.74 -4.69 7.46
C ASN A 412 -3.88 -5.51 8.07
N THR A 413 -5.12 -5.05 7.88
CA THR A 413 -6.34 -5.75 8.33
C THR A 413 -6.39 -7.17 7.77
N TRP A 414 -6.16 -7.33 6.46
CA TRP A 414 -6.09 -8.64 5.81
C TRP A 414 -4.97 -9.52 6.38
N SER A 415 -3.77 -8.97 6.53
CA SER A 415 -2.62 -9.73 7.03
C SER A 415 -2.83 -10.24 8.46
N ILE A 416 -3.41 -9.41 9.33
CA ILE A 416 -3.69 -9.76 10.73
C ILE A 416 -4.83 -10.76 10.83
N SER A 417 -5.97 -10.50 10.16
CA SER A 417 -7.14 -11.40 10.18
C SER A 417 -6.80 -12.77 9.60
N SER A 418 -6.16 -12.79 8.42
CA SER A 418 -5.82 -14.06 7.77
C SER A 418 -4.78 -14.86 8.54
N GLY A 419 -3.79 -14.19 9.16
CA GLY A 419 -2.82 -14.84 10.03
C GLY A 419 -3.47 -15.49 11.25
N TYR A 420 -4.40 -14.78 11.90
CA TYR A 420 -5.16 -15.26 13.04
C TYR A 420 -6.04 -16.46 12.68
N VAL A 421 -6.81 -16.39 11.58
CA VAL A 421 -7.69 -17.47 11.14
C VAL A 421 -6.91 -18.69 10.65
N ALA A 422 -5.83 -18.49 9.87
CA ALA A 422 -4.97 -19.58 9.41
C ALA A 422 -4.36 -20.37 10.58
N ALA A 423 -3.89 -19.66 11.61
CA ALA A 423 -3.31 -20.30 12.81
C ALA A 423 -4.35 -21.10 13.58
N ASN A 424 -5.55 -20.55 13.79
CA ASN A 424 -6.63 -21.27 14.48
C ASN A 424 -7.07 -22.52 13.72
N ASN A 425 -7.21 -22.46 12.39
CA ASN A 425 -7.59 -23.59 11.56
C ASN A 425 -6.49 -24.67 11.51
N ALA A 426 -5.22 -24.27 11.46
CA ALA A 426 -4.10 -25.21 11.56
C ALA A 426 -4.10 -25.93 12.91
N LEU A 427 -4.32 -25.22 14.02
CA LEU A 427 -4.40 -25.83 15.36
C LEU A 427 -5.56 -26.80 15.53
N LEU A 428 -6.72 -26.52 14.92
CA LEU A 428 -7.89 -27.42 14.94
C LEU A 428 -7.60 -28.73 14.22
N GLN A 429 -6.84 -28.70 13.14
CA GLN A 429 -6.47 -29.89 12.38
C GLN A 429 -5.40 -30.74 13.08
N LEU A 430 -4.60 -30.18 13.97
CA LEU A 430 -3.57 -30.89 14.72
C LEU A 430 -4.11 -31.59 15.98
N LYS A 431 -5.34 -31.29 16.40
CA LYS A 431 -6.02 -31.95 17.51
C LYS A 431 -6.75 -33.20 17.06
#